data_945a43935be7891ead1829d8b8ea7121
#
_entry.id   945a43935be7891ead1829d8b8ea7121
#
_cell.length_a   1.000
_cell.length_b   1.000
_cell.length_c   1.000
_cell.angle_alpha   90.00
_cell.angle_beta   90.00
_cell.angle_gamma   90.00
#
_symmetry.space_group_name_H-M   'P 1'
#
loop_
_entity.id
_entity.type
_entity.pdbx_description
1 polymer ?
#
loop_
_entity_poly.entity_id
_entity_poly.type
_entity_poly.pdbx_seq_one_letter_code
_entity_poly.pdbx_strand_id
1 'polypeptide(L)'
;MSERVIPLVDQRLLALPAVVPALPIAATGLLSDTLARPLHDLRISVTDRCNFRCNYCMPKEVFNKDYAYLPHGDLLNFEEITRLAKVFVAHGVRKIRLTGGEPLLRKNLEIL
;
A
#
# COMPACT_ATOMS: atom_id res chain seq x y z
N MET A 1 22.50 -14.24 28.84
CA MET A 1 21.26 -14.09 28.03
C MET A 1 21.61 -14.48 26.62
N SER A 2 20.97 -15.52 26.07
CA SER A 2 21.18 -15.87 24.67
C SER A 2 20.43 -14.88 23.80
N GLU A 3 21.12 -14.12 22.95
CA GLU A 3 20.52 -13.30 21.91
C GLU A 3 19.70 -14.19 20.98
N ARG A 4 18.39 -14.00 20.98
CA ARG A 4 17.51 -14.67 20.01
C ARG A 4 17.54 -13.87 18.72
N VAL A 5 18.33 -14.32 17.78
CA VAL A 5 18.30 -13.78 16.42
C VAL A 5 17.03 -14.29 15.74
N ILE A 6 16.11 -13.39 15.42
CA ILE A 6 14.94 -13.70 14.58
C ILE A 6 15.36 -13.46 13.14
N PRO A 7 15.47 -14.49 12.29
CA PRO A 7 15.81 -14.29 10.89
C PRO A 7 14.65 -13.59 10.19
N LEU A 8 14.88 -12.40 9.65
CA LEU A 8 13.94 -11.72 8.75
C LEU A 8 14.14 -12.29 7.35
N VAL A 9 13.19 -13.07 6.89
CA VAL A 9 13.17 -13.54 5.50
C VAL A 9 12.39 -12.55 4.66
N ASP A 10 13.06 -11.93 3.70
CA ASP A 10 12.38 -11.09 2.70
C ASP A 10 11.62 -12.02 1.72
N GLN A 11 10.32 -12.13 1.91
CA GLN A 11 9.47 -12.99 1.07
C GLN A 11 9.43 -12.54 -0.40
N ARG A 12 9.86 -11.31 -0.71
CA ARG A 12 9.97 -10.85 -2.10
C ARG A 12 11.08 -11.58 -2.87
N LEU A 13 12.04 -12.15 -2.16
CA LEU A 13 13.12 -12.97 -2.75
C LEU A 13 12.70 -14.42 -2.97
N LEU A 14 11.63 -14.86 -2.35
CA LEU A 14 10.98 -16.13 -2.61
C LEU A 14 10.02 -15.93 -3.76
N ALA A 15 10.52 -16.02 -5.00
CA ALA A 15 9.72 -15.90 -6.21
C ALA A 15 8.74 -17.08 -6.35
N LEU A 16 7.73 -17.13 -5.49
CA LEU A 16 6.57 -17.95 -5.75
C LEU A 16 5.75 -17.17 -6.80
N PRO A 17 5.49 -17.77 -7.96
CA PRO A 17 4.65 -17.12 -8.95
C PRO A 17 3.29 -16.80 -8.33
N ALA A 18 2.88 -15.54 -8.36
CA ALA A 18 1.54 -15.18 -7.94
C ALA A 18 0.55 -15.97 -8.80
N VAL A 19 -0.20 -16.87 -8.20
CA VAL A 19 -1.27 -17.58 -8.88
C VAL A 19 -2.41 -16.57 -9.07
N VAL A 20 -2.43 -15.94 -10.24
CA VAL A 20 -3.57 -15.11 -10.64
C VAL A 20 -4.67 -16.05 -11.13
N PRO A 21 -5.88 -16.02 -10.55
CA PRO A 21 -6.98 -16.82 -11.05
C PRO A 21 -7.24 -16.53 -12.53
N ALA A 22 -7.39 -17.57 -13.34
CA ALA A 22 -7.64 -17.46 -14.78
C ALA A 22 -9.02 -16.82 -15.09
N LEU A 23 -9.93 -16.83 -14.14
CA LEU A 23 -11.27 -16.24 -14.26
C LEU A 23 -11.44 -15.14 -13.22
N PRO A 24 -12.06 -14.00 -13.59
CA PRO A 24 -12.39 -12.96 -12.62
C PRO A 24 -13.38 -13.51 -11.58
N ILE A 25 -13.03 -13.39 -10.32
CA ILE A 25 -13.92 -13.74 -9.22
C ILE A 25 -14.88 -12.56 -9.01
N ALA A 26 -16.18 -12.84 -9.10
CA ALA A 26 -17.20 -11.84 -8.81
C ALA A 26 -17.13 -11.41 -7.33
N ALA A 27 -17.27 -10.10 -7.08
CA ALA A 27 -17.31 -9.59 -5.72
C ALA A 27 -18.53 -10.13 -4.97
N THR A 28 -18.29 -10.81 -3.86
CA THR A 28 -19.37 -11.43 -3.04
C THR A 28 -19.85 -10.49 -1.91
N GLY A 29 -19.26 -9.31 -1.79
CA GLY A 29 -19.61 -8.31 -0.77
C GLY A 29 -18.97 -8.49 0.59
N LEU A 30 -18.49 -9.67 0.95
CA LEU A 30 -17.88 -9.93 2.25
C LEU A 30 -16.68 -10.87 2.10
N LEU A 31 -15.48 -10.30 2.02
CA LEU A 31 -14.25 -11.07 2.12
C LEU A 31 -13.79 -11.13 3.58
N SER A 32 -13.41 -12.32 4.00
CA SER A 32 -12.72 -12.55 5.28
C SER A 32 -11.48 -13.41 5.06
N ASP A 33 -10.53 -13.29 5.98
CA ASP A 33 -9.36 -14.16 5.99
C ASP A 33 -9.68 -15.52 6.64
N THR A 34 -8.67 -16.39 6.72
CA THR A 34 -8.81 -17.73 7.32
C THR A 34 -9.15 -17.72 8.82
N LEU A 35 -9.02 -16.57 9.48
CA LEU A 35 -9.39 -16.34 10.87
C LEU A 35 -10.75 -15.65 11.02
N ALA A 36 -11.55 -15.62 9.94
CA ALA A 36 -12.86 -14.97 9.86
C ALA A 36 -12.82 -13.45 10.15
N ARG A 37 -11.68 -12.80 9.94
CA ARG A 37 -11.57 -11.34 10.05
C ARG A 37 -12.01 -10.70 8.75
N PRO A 38 -12.98 -9.79 8.78
CA PRO A 38 -13.50 -9.16 7.56
C PRO A 38 -12.54 -8.10 7.02
N LEU A 39 -12.58 -7.89 5.71
CA LEU A 39 -11.84 -6.82 5.04
C LEU A 39 -12.59 -5.48 5.19
N HIS A 40 -12.29 -4.73 6.25
CA HIS A 40 -12.98 -3.47 6.55
C HIS A 40 -12.20 -2.21 6.19
N ASP A 41 -10.89 -2.23 6.41
CA ASP A 41 -10.03 -1.06 6.27
C ASP A 41 -9.08 -1.23 5.08
N LEU A 42 -8.99 -0.20 4.24
CA LEU A 42 -8.04 -0.11 3.15
C LEU A 42 -7.15 1.12 3.35
N ARG A 43 -5.85 0.93 3.28
CA ARG A 43 -4.89 2.02 3.22
C ARG A 43 -4.36 2.15 1.80
N ILE A 44 -4.44 3.36 1.25
CA ILE A 44 -3.94 3.66 -0.09
C ILE A 44 -2.80 4.67 0.04
N SER A 45 -1.60 4.25 -0.34
CA SER A 45 -0.44 5.13 -0.44
C SER A 45 -0.51 5.91 -1.74
N VAL A 46 -0.69 7.22 -1.66
CA VAL A 46 -0.87 8.09 -2.84
C VAL A 46 0.42 8.74 -3.31
N THR A 47 1.49 8.64 -2.52
CA THR A 47 2.82 9.17 -2.85
C THR A 47 3.89 8.48 -2.01
N ASP A 48 5.09 8.38 -2.54
CA ASP A 48 6.29 7.93 -1.83
C ASP A 48 7.07 9.09 -1.20
N ARG A 49 6.68 10.34 -1.48
CA ARG A 49 7.36 11.56 -1.02
C ARG A 49 6.86 12.01 0.34
N CYS A 50 7.78 12.52 1.16
CA CYS A 50 7.48 13.08 2.47
C CYS A 50 8.41 14.27 2.74
N ASN A 51 7.89 15.28 3.43
CA ASN A 51 8.68 16.41 3.90
C ASN A 51 9.20 16.21 5.34
N PHE A 52 8.85 15.10 5.99
CA PHE A 52 9.40 14.67 7.26
C PHE A 52 10.51 13.63 7.07
N ARG A 53 11.38 13.53 8.07
CA ARG A 53 12.47 12.55 8.12
C ARG A 53 12.48 11.85 9.47
N CYS A 54 11.38 11.13 9.76
CA CYS A 54 11.24 10.36 10.97
C CYS A 54 12.22 9.18 10.96
N ASN A 55 12.97 9.00 12.04
CA ASN A 55 14.04 8.02 12.12
C ASN A 55 13.56 6.59 11.88
N TYR A 56 12.34 6.27 12.29
CA TYR A 56 11.74 4.93 12.13
C TYR A 56 11.09 4.70 10.77
N CYS A 57 10.85 5.76 9.99
CA CYS A 57 10.09 5.68 8.74
C CYS A 57 10.93 6.06 7.51
N MET A 58 11.51 7.27 7.52
CA MET A 58 12.29 7.83 6.42
C MET A 58 13.56 8.52 6.95
N PRO A 59 14.50 7.75 7.50
CA PRO A 59 15.73 8.32 8.07
C PRO A 59 16.54 9.07 7.01
N LYS A 60 17.18 10.18 7.41
CA LYS A 60 17.92 11.08 6.52
C LYS A 60 19.09 10.41 5.81
N GLU A 61 19.66 9.39 6.42
CA GLU A 61 20.80 8.63 5.91
C GLU A 61 20.44 7.87 4.63
N VAL A 62 19.17 7.44 4.51
CA VAL A 62 18.64 6.72 3.36
C VAL A 62 17.89 7.67 2.41
N PHE A 63 16.98 8.45 2.95
CA PHE A 63 16.10 9.35 2.18
C PHE A 63 16.69 10.76 2.11
N ASN A 64 17.91 10.86 1.63
CA ASN A 64 18.61 12.11 1.41
C ASN A 64 18.20 12.77 0.08
N LYS A 65 18.87 13.85 -0.28
CA LYS A 65 18.61 14.61 -1.51
C LYS A 65 18.85 13.81 -2.81
N ASP A 66 19.65 12.75 -2.72
CA ASP A 66 20.03 11.92 -3.87
C ASP A 66 19.14 10.67 -4.00
N TYR A 67 18.19 10.48 -3.08
CA TYR A 67 17.25 9.36 -3.11
C TYR A 67 16.32 9.46 -4.33
N ALA A 68 16.27 8.40 -5.12
CA ALA A 68 15.44 8.32 -6.31
C ALA A 68 14.00 7.94 -5.94
N TYR A 69 13.13 8.94 -5.83
CA TYR A 69 11.68 8.72 -5.74
C TYR A 69 11.10 8.30 -7.08
N LEU A 70 9.96 7.61 -7.05
CA LEU A 70 9.26 7.24 -8.26
C LEU A 70 8.90 8.48 -9.10
N PRO A 71 9.05 8.41 -10.43
CA PRO A 71 8.48 9.41 -11.32
C PRO A 71 6.96 9.49 -11.13
N HIS A 72 6.39 10.67 -11.32
CA HIS A 72 4.92 10.84 -11.19
C HIS A 72 4.12 9.93 -12.12
N GLY A 73 4.65 9.60 -13.29
CA GLY A 73 4.01 8.71 -14.25
C GLY A 73 3.93 7.25 -13.79
N ASP A 74 4.76 6.86 -12.82
CA ASP A 74 4.77 5.49 -12.28
C ASP A 74 3.85 5.35 -11.06
N LEU A 75 3.31 6.46 -10.56
CA LEU A 75 2.28 6.45 -9.52
C LEU A 75 0.91 6.26 -10.16
N LEU A 76 0.04 5.52 -9.48
CA LEU A 76 -1.36 5.41 -9.91
C LEU A 76 -2.00 6.80 -10.03
N ASN A 77 -2.75 7.03 -11.09
CA ASN A 77 -3.58 8.22 -11.23
C ASN A 77 -4.86 8.10 -10.39
N PHE A 78 -5.61 9.19 -10.27
CA PHE A 78 -6.80 9.21 -9.40
C PHE A 78 -7.94 8.33 -9.92
N GLU A 79 -8.05 8.17 -11.22
CA GLU A 79 -9.00 7.27 -11.86
C GLU A 79 -8.70 5.81 -11.54
N GLU A 80 -7.43 5.42 -11.59
CA GLU A 80 -6.97 4.08 -11.21
C GLU A 80 -7.20 3.81 -9.72
N ILE A 81 -6.85 4.76 -8.85
CA ILE A 81 -7.08 4.67 -7.41
C ILE A 81 -8.57 4.54 -7.12
N THR A 82 -9.41 5.35 -7.77
CA THR A 82 -10.87 5.30 -7.63
C THR A 82 -11.42 3.95 -8.07
N ARG A 83 -10.92 3.41 -9.18
CA ARG A 83 -11.32 2.08 -9.67
C ARG A 83 -10.96 0.99 -8.66
N LEU A 84 -9.74 1.00 -8.15
CA LEU A 84 -9.30 0.05 -7.13
C LEU A 84 -10.13 0.17 -5.85
N ALA A 85 -10.36 1.40 -5.37
CA ALA A 85 -11.19 1.64 -4.19
C ALA A 85 -12.60 1.06 -4.35
N LYS A 86 -13.23 1.22 -5.51
CA LYS A 86 -14.55 0.64 -5.81
C LYS A 86 -14.54 -0.89 -5.76
N VAL A 87 -13.48 -1.53 -6.27
CA VAL A 87 -13.32 -2.99 -6.20
C VAL A 87 -13.23 -3.43 -4.74
N PHE A 88 -12.41 -2.78 -3.92
CA PHE A 88 -12.27 -3.11 -2.51
C PHE A 88 -13.56 -2.87 -1.71
N VAL A 89 -14.30 -1.80 -2.02
CA VAL A 89 -15.61 -1.52 -1.41
C VAL A 89 -16.61 -2.63 -1.75
N ALA A 90 -16.62 -3.12 -3.01
CA ALA A 90 -17.46 -4.24 -3.42
C ALA A 90 -17.13 -5.54 -2.65
N HIS A 91 -15.92 -5.66 -2.10
CA HIS A 91 -15.49 -6.78 -1.27
C HIS A 91 -15.66 -6.54 0.24
N GLY A 92 -16.27 -5.44 0.67
CA GLY A 92 -16.62 -5.20 2.07
C GLY A 92 -15.86 -4.09 2.78
N VAL A 93 -14.92 -3.42 2.11
CA VAL A 93 -14.22 -2.27 2.69
C VAL A 93 -15.21 -1.14 3.00
N ARG A 94 -15.14 -0.62 4.23
CA ARG A 94 -16.00 0.46 4.73
C ARG A 94 -15.22 1.71 5.10
N LYS A 95 -13.90 1.60 5.20
CA LYS A 95 -13.01 2.68 5.60
C LYS A 95 -11.79 2.74 4.71
N ILE A 96 -11.56 3.89 4.10
CA ILE A 96 -10.39 4.16 3.30
C ILE A 96 -9.54 5.21 4.01
N ARG A 97 -8.24 4.93 4.11
CA ARG A 97 -7.25 5.87 4.61
C ARG A 97 -6.27 6.21 3.51
N LEU A 98 -6.21 7.47 3.15
CA LEU A 98 -5.17 7.98 2.27
C LEU A 98 -3.90 8.20 3.08
N THR A 99 -2.80 7.65 2.59
CA THR A 99 -1.49 7.68 3.24
C THR A 99 -0.39 7.78 2.17
N GLY A 100 0.81 7.52 2.54
CA GLY A 100 1.96 7.55 1.65
C GLY A 100 3.21 7.79 2.47
N GLY A 101 4.11 8.61 1.95
CA GLY A 101 4.92 9.50 2.73
C GLY A 101 3.98 10.52 3.41
N GLU A 102 3.97 11.76 2.94
CA GLU A 102 2.97 12.75 3.36
C GLU A 102 1.91 12.91 2.25
N PRO A 103 0.66 12.42 2.45
CA PRO A 103 -0.35 12.41 1.39
C PRO A 103 -0.69 13.81 0.86
N LEU A 104 -0.61 14.85 1.70
CA LEU A 104 -0.89 16.23 1.30
C LEU A 104 0.15 16.81 0.32
N LEU A 105 1.27 16.13 0.10
CA LEU A 105 2.22 16.49 -0.95
C LEU A 105 1.74 16.06 -2.36
N ARG A 106 0.75 15.18 -2.45
CA ARG A 106 0.15 14.82 -3.72
C ARG A 106 -0.71 15.98 -4.24
N LYS A 107 -0.33 16.54 -5.39
CA LYS A 107 -1.09 17.63 -6.01
C LYS A 107 -2.51 17.21 -6.31
N ASN A 108 -3.44 18.12 -6.08
CA ASN A 108 -4.87 17.96 -6.39
C ASN A 108 -5.53 16.77 -5.68
N LEU A 109 -5.02 16.40 -4.49
CA LEU A 109 -5.55 15.26 -3.72
C LEU A 109 -7.05 15.42 -3.42
N GLU A 110 -7.53 16.63 -3.33
CA GLU A 110 -8.95 16.96 -3.13
C GLU A 110 -9.87 16.49 -4.26
N ILE A 111 -9.32 16.20 -5.43
CA ILE A 111 -10.10 15.65 -6.56
C ILE A 111 -10.40 14.15 -6.33
N LEU A 112 -9.49 13.43 -5.66
CA LEU A 112 -9.68 12.03 -5.32
C LEU A 112 -10.75 11.86 -4.24
#